data_0ea5032d5f2c1afeafecf89bc97d70ce
#
_entry.id   0ea5032d5f2c1afeafecf89bc97d70ce
#
_cell.length_a   1.000
_cell.length_b   1.000
_cell.length_c   1.000
_cell.angle_alpha   90.00
_cell.angle_beta   90.00
_cell.angle_gamma   90.00
#
_symmetry.space_group_name_H-M   'P 1'
#
loop_
_entity.id
_entity.type
_entity.pdbx_description
1 polymer ?
#
loop_
_entity_poly.entity_id
_entity_poly.type
_entity_poly.pdbx_seq_one_letter_code
_entity_poly.pdbx_strand_id
1 'polypeptide(L)'
;RYLKTIAPSTSHSLRANATYTEPVSKHAQVSLQYRFSLSNSERDKRSYITADDNFDIAGLEPDRSLSNAYESSYKTHSVGPGFRFSKERNTFIANLYYQHAQLDGQIVRDDAERISHDYDFMTYFMMGQLQINRENSLRLFVTSYTNAPQITNLQSVYDVSNAQSISRGNPDLDPLYSHNINFHYTNSNV
;
A
#
# COMPACT_ATOMS: atom_id res chain seq x y z
N ARG A 1 37.36 1.82 10.67
CA ARG A 1 36.10 1.50 11.34
C ARG A 1 35.11 0.98 10.30
N TYR A 2 34.46 -0.10 10.61
CA TYR A 2 33.48 -0.75 9.76
C TYR A 2 32.09 -0.62 10.38
N LEU A 3 31.06 -0.50 9.54
CA LEU A 3 29.68 -0.45 9.96
C LEU A 3 28.98 -1.77 9.59
N LYS A 4 28.43 -2.48 10.55
CA LYS A 4 27.57 -3.63 10.34
C LYS A 4 26.15 -3.29 10.76
N THR A 5 25.21 -3.45 9.86
CA THR A 5 23.80 -3.20 10.11
C THR A 5 22.99 -4.49 9.97
N ILE A 6 22.17 -4.77 10.97
CA ILE A 6 21.19 -5.87 10.98
C ILE A 6 19.83 -5.22 11.10
N ALA A 7 18.94 -5.54 10.18
CA ALA A 7 17.61 -4.91 10.11
C ALA A 7 16.50 -5.97 9.83
N PRO A 8 16.20 -6.87 10.79
CA PRO A 8 15.08 -7.78 10.65
C PRO A 8 13.78 -6.99 10.51
N SER A 9 12.90 -7.49 9.67
CA SER A 9 11.58 -6.91 9.43
C SER A 9 10.56 -8.02 9.41
N THR A 10 9.47 -7.83 10.14
CA THR A 10 8.33 -8.74 10.18
C THR A 10 7.08 -7.98 9.76
N SER A 11 6.27 -8.58 8.91
CA SER A 11 5.02 -7.98 8.47
C SER A 11 3.90 -9.02 8.49
N HIS A 12 2.77 -8.63 9.06
CA HIS A 12 1.55 -9.42 9.11
C HIS A 12 0.42 -8.64 8.45
N SER A 13 -0.34 -9.31 7.59
CA SER A 13 -1.51 -8.69 6.96
C SER A 13 -2.75 -9.57 7.09
N LEU A 14 -3.87 -8.95 7.44
CA LEU A 14 -5.19 -9.55 7.46
C LEU A 14 -6.09 -8.80 6.48
N ARG A 15 -6.82 -9.52 5.66
CA ARG A 15 -7.81 -8.96 4.76
C ARG A 15 -9.11 -9.72 4.87
N ALA A 16 -10.22 -8.98 4.91
CA ALA A 16 -11.57 -9.53 4.90
C ALA A 16 -12.45 -8.74 3.92
N ASN A 17 -13.32 -9.45 3.21
CA ASN A 17 -14.27 -8.81 2.30
C ASN A 17 -15.64 -9.46 2.48
N ALA A 18 -16.67 -8.62 2.39
CA ALA A 18 -18.06 -9.04 2.32
C ALA A 18 -18.69 -8.37 1.10
N THR A 19 -19.47 -9.14 0.35
CA THR A 19 -20.17 -8.63 -0.83
C THR A 19 -21.60 -9.14 -0.81
N TYR A 20 -22.55 -8.22 -0.87
CA TYR A 20 -23.95 -8.52 -1.14
C TYR A 20 -24.26 -8.16 -2.58
N THR A 21 -24.90 -9.04 -3.33
CA THR A 21 -25.20 -8.86 -4.73
C THR A 21 -26.66 -9.13 -5.01
N GLU A 22 -27.31 -8.21 -5.75
CA GLU A 22 -28.71 -8.30 -6.17
C GLU A 22 -28.80 -8.23 -7.68
N PRO A 23 -29.39 -9.23 -8.35
CA PRO A 23 -29.64 -9.18 -9.79
C PRO A 23 -30.80 -8.20 -10.08
N VAL A 24 -30.51 -7.16 -10.87
CA VAL A 24 -31.53 -6.18 -11.30
C VAL A 24 -32.13 -6.52 -12.67
N SER A 25 -31.43 -7.36 -13.45
CA SER A 25 -31.94 -7.91 -14.71
C SER A 25 -31.17 -9.18 -15.09
N LYS A 26 -31.59 -9.83 -16.22
CA LYS A 26 -30.89 -11.02 -16.76
C LYS A 26 -29.41 -10.77 -17.08
N HIS A 27 -29.01 -9.52 -17.27
CA HIS A 27 -27.66 -9.14 -17.69
C HIS A 27 -26.98 -8.16 -16.75
N ALA A 28 -27.68 -7.67 -15.73
CA ALA A 28 -27.14 -6.66 -14.82
C ALA A 28 -27.39 -7.01 -13.36
N GLN A 29 -26.41 -6.71 -12.55
CA GLN A 29 -26.46 -6.86 -11.10
C GLN A 29 -25.80 -5.66 -10.41
N VAL A 30 -26.31 -5.32 -9.24
CA VAL A 30 -25.72 -4.34 -8.33
C VAL A 30 -25.14 -5.06 -7.11
N SER A 31 -24.15 -4.48 -6.51
CA SER A 31 -23.57 -5.03 -5.29
C SER A 31 -23.27 -3.93 -4.29
N LEU A 32 -23.25 -4.28 -3.02
CA LEU A 32 -22.65 -3.51 -1.94
C LEU A 32 -21.45 -4.29 -1.44
N GLN A 33 -20.30 -3.65 -1.39
CA GLN A 33 -19.06 -4.29 -1.02
C GLN A 33 -18.45 -3.60 0.19
N TYR A 34 -17.95 -4.40 1.11
CA TYR A 34 -17.14 -3.95 2.24
C TYR A 34 -15.81 -4.68 2.21
N ARG A 35 -14.72 -3.94 2.42
CA ARG A 35 -13.37 -4.47 2.49
C ARG A 35 -12.70 -3.94 3.75
N PHE A 36 -12.06 -4.83 4.45
CA PHE A 36 -11.20 -4.54 5.58
C PHE A 36 -9.78 -5.01 5.28
N SER A 37 -8.79 -4.18 5.59
CA SER A 37 -7.39 -4.58 5.54
C SER A 37 -6.66 -4.03 6.77
N LEU A 38 -5.85 -4.88 7.39
CA LEU A 38 -4.95 -4.53 8.46
C LEU A 38 -3.55 -5.03 8.06
N SER A 39 -2.57 -4.15 8.13
CA SER A 39 -1.16 -4.49 7.88
C SER A 39 -0.32 -3.95 9.02
N ASN A 40 0.29 -4.83 9.78
CA ASN A 40 1.23 -4.50 10.84
C ASN A 40 2.64 -4.82 10.36
N SER A 41 3.55 -3.90 10.58
CA SER A 41 4.97 -4.05 10.23
C SER A 41 5.83 -3.63 11.40
N GLU A 42 6.82 -4.46 11.70
CA GLU A 42 7.84 -4.20 12.70
C GLU A 42 9.20 -4.23 12.01
N ARG A 43 10.07 -3.34 12.38
CA ARG A 43 11.45 -3.33 11.92
C ARG A 43 12.37 -2.90 13.04
N ASP A 44 13.42 -3.69 13.31
CA ASP A 44 14.46 -3.39 14.27
C ASP A 44 15.81 -3.26 13.55
N LYS A 45 16.23 -2.03 13.28
CA LYS A 45 17.54 -1.73 12.69
C LYS A 45 18.55 -1.53 13.79
N ARG A 46 19.55 -2.42 13.86
CA ARG A 46 20.70 -2.33 14.76
C ARG A 46 21.96 -2.13 13.96
N SER A 47 22.67 -1.07 14.25
CA SER A 47 23.93 -0.72 13.60
C SER A 47 25.06 -0.77 14.61
N TYR A 48 26.16 -1.45 14.24
CA TYR A 48 27.33 -1.64 15.09
C TYR A 48 28.54 -1.05 14.42
N ILE A 49 29.35 -0.31 15.16
CA ILE A 49 30.63 0.20 14.70
C ILE A 49 31.70 -0.71 15.28
N THR A 50 32.44 -1.38 14.40
CA THR A 50 33.55 -2.25 14.76
C THR A 50 34.86 -1.77 14.18
N ALA A 51 35.95 -2.08 14.85
CA ALA A 51 37.31 -1.89 14.32
C ALA A 51 37.84 -3.14 13.62
N ASP A 52 37.14 -4.28 13.78
CA ASP A 52 37.47 -5.57 13.21
C ASP A 52 36.94 -5.69 11.78
N ASP A 53 37.80 -6.09 10.85
CA ASP A 53 37.50 -6.35 9.44
C ASP A 53 36.71 -7.66 9.24
N ASN A 54 36.72 -8.57 10.20
CA ASN A 54 35.88 -9.78 10.21
C ASN A 54 34.41 -9.48 10.57
N PHE A 55 34.05 -8.23 10.88
CA PHE A 55 32.70 -7.82 11.27
C PHE A 55 32.12 -8.58 12.46
N ASP A 56 32.97 -9.00 13.41
CA ASP A 56 32.50 -9.59 14.66
C ASP A 56 31.83 -8.50 15.53
N ILE A 57 30.61 -8.79 15.97
CA ILE A 57 29.78 -7.92 16.82
C ILE A 57 29.55 -8.51 18.20
N ALA A 58 30.18 -9.66 18.51
CA ALA A 58 30.02 -10.29 19.81
C ALA A 58 30.47 -9.33 20.93
N GLY A 59 29.56 -9.04 21.85
CA GLY A 59 29.80 -8.14 22.97
C GLY A 59 29.77 -6.63 22.63
N LEU A 60 29.48 -6.24 21.39
CA LEU A 60 29.25 -4.85 21.02
C LEU A 60 27.81 -4.44 21.26
N GLU A 61 27.62 -3.25 21.82
CA GLU A 61 26.29 -2.62 21.87
C GLU A 61 25.99 -1.90 20.55
N PRO A 62 24.73 -1.91 20.08
CA PRO A 62 24.34 -1.15 18.91
C PRO A 62 24.54 0.36 19.14
N ASP A 63 25.06 1.04 18.12
CA ASP A 63 25.16 2.50 18.14
C ASP A 63 23.75 3.10 18.13
N ARG A 64 23.43 3.86 19.19
CA ARG A 64 22.09 4.43 19.38
C ARG A 64 21.71 5.44 18.30
N SER A 65 22.68 6.19 17.78
CA SER A 65 22.45 7.21 16.76
C SER A 65 22.15 6.64 15.37
N LEU A 66 22.63 5.41 15.12
CA LEU A 66 22.49 4.71 13.82
C LEU A 66 21.47 3.57 13.87
N SER A 67 20.91 3.29 15.06
CA SER A 67 19.96 2.20 15.29
C SER A 67 18.58 2.75 15.51
N ASN A 68 17.56 2.11 14.93
CA ASN A 68 16.17 2.53 15.07
C ASN A 68 15.25 1.32 15.04
N ALA A 69 14.28 1.26 15.94
CA ALA A 69 13.23 0.26 15.94
C ALA A 69 11.88 0.96 15.84
N TYR A 70 11.02 0.45 14.99
CA TYR A 70 9.68 1.01 14.82
C TYR A 70 8.63 -0.05 14.49
N GLU A 71 7.44 0.27 14.89
CA GLU A 71 6.24 -0.48 14.61
C GLU A 71 5.28 0.41 13.84
N SER A 72 4.56 -0.17 12.88
CA SER A 72 3.51 0.52 12.17
C SER A 72 2.31 -0.38 11.97
N SER A 73 1.14 0.22 12.06
CA SER A 73 -0.16 -0.40 11.79
C SER A 73 -0.90 0.44 10.75
N TYR A 74 -1.28 -0.16 9.64
CA TYR A 74 -2.11 0.48 8.64
C TYR A 74 -3.42 -0.30 8.51
N LYS A 75 -4.50 0.35 8.88
CA LYS A 75 -5.85 -0.22 8.87
C LYS A 75 -6.72 0.53 7.88
N THR A 76 -7.45 -0.19 7.03
CA THR A 76 -8.36 0.40 6.06
C THR A 76 -9.72 -0.24 6.11
N HIS A 77 -10.74 0.59 6.00
CA HIS A 77 -12.14 0.21 5.81
C HIS A 77 -12.61 0.84 4.51
N SER A 78 -13.11 0.03 3.59
CA SER A 78 -13.64 0.51 2.33
C SER A 78 -15.05 -0.03 2.12
N VAL A 79 -15.98 0.84 1.78
CA VAL A 79 -17.36 0.46 1.50
C VAL A 79 -17.84 1.16 0.23
N GLY A 80 -18.63 0.47 -0.57
CA GLY A 80 -19.17 1.10 -1.75
C GLY A 80 -19.99 0.22 -2.67
N PRO A 81 -20.75 0.84 -3.59
CA PRO A 81 -21.53 0.15 -4.59
C PRO A 81 -20.67 -0.43 -5.71
N GLY A 82 -21.15 -1.51 -6.26
CA GLY A 82 -20.67 -2.11 -7.49
C GLY A 82 -21.81 -2.32 -8.48
N PHE A 83 -21.46 -2.23 -9.74
CA PHE A 83 -22.35 -2.54 -10.86
C PHE A 83 -21.63 -3.47 -11.82
N ARG A 84 -22.33 -4.49 -12.28
CA ARG A 84 -21.88 -5.40 -13.33
C ARG A 84 -22.96 -5.59 -14.37
N PHE A 85 -22.56 -5.43 -15.61
CA PHE A 85 -23.35 -5.77 -16.79
C PHE A 85 -22.59 -6.81 -17.61
N SER A 86 -23.28 -7.87 -18.06
CA SER A 86 -22.68 -8.88 -18.93
C SER A 86 -23.73 -9.42 -19.89
N LYS A 87 -23.48 -9.22 -21.18
CA LYS A 87 -24.32 -9.74 -22.24
C LYS A 87 -23.44 -10.22 -23.39
N GLU A 88 -23.56 -11.49 -23.74
CA GLU A 88 -22.74 -12.14 -24.78
C GLU A 88 -21.24 -11.99 -24.51
N ARG A 89 -20.52 -11.25 -25.35
CA ARG A 89 -19.08 -10.97 -25.21
C ARG A 89 -18.80 -9.59 -24.59
N ASN A 90 -19.86 -8.86 -24.27
CA ASN A 90 -19.73 -7.53 -23.68
C ASN A 90 -19.85 -7.61 -22.16
N THR A 91 -18.89 -7.02 -21.48
CA THR A 91 -18.88 -6.95 -20.01
C THR A 91 -18.49 -5.55 -19.58
N PHE A 92 -19.21 -5.03 -18.61
CA PHE A 92 -18.88 -3.79 -17.93
C PHE A 92 -18.97 -4.00 -16.42
N ILE A 93 -17.94 -3.59 -15.70
CA ILE A 93 -17.89 -3.63 -14.24
C ILE A 93 -17.46 -2.25 -13.76
N ALA A 94 -18.14 -1.72 -12.78
CA ALA A 94 -17.76 -0.48 -12.11
C ALA A 94 -17.98 -0.62 -10.60
N ASN A 95 -16.97 -0.30 -9.82
CA ASN A 95 -17.03 -0.26 -8.37
C ASN A 95 -16.49 1.09 -7.90
N LEU A 96 -17.16 1.70 -6.93
CA LEU A 96 -16.74 2.93 -6.30
C LEU A 96 -16.67 2.68 -4.80
N TYR A 97 -15.58 3.09 -4.13
CA TYR A 97 -15.39 2.87 -2.71
C TYR A 97 -15.04 4.17 -2.00
N TYR A 98 -15.70 4.41 -0.90
CA TYR A 98 -15.20 5.29 0.13
C TYR A 98 -14.27 4.48 1.02
N GLN A 99 -13.03 4.93 1.19
CA GLN A 99 -12.01 4.29 1.99
C GLN A 99 -11.58 5.23 3.11
N HIS A 100 -11.74 4.76 4.34
CA HIS A 100 -11.15 5.36 5.53
C HIS A 100 -9.92 4.55 5.93
N ALA A 101 -8.78 5.22 6.10
CA ALA A 101 -7.50 4.61 6.41
C ALA A 101 -6.88 5.26 7.64
N GLN A 102 -6.38 4.43 8.57
CA GLN A 102 -5.68 4.85 9.76
C GLN A 102 -4.25 4.32 9.72
N LEU A 103 -3.28 5.21 9.87
CA LEU A 103 -1.87 4.89 9.97
C LEU A 103 -1.37 5.26 11.35
N ASP A 104 -1.00 4.25 12.12
CA ASP A 104 -0.36 4.41 13.41
C ASP A 104 1.09 3.94 13.31
N GLY A 105 2.01 4.73 13.84
CA GLY A 105 3.43 4.42 13.89
C GLY A 105 4.04 4.81 15.23
N GLN A 106 4.97 3.99 15.72
CA GLN A 106 5.68 4.25 16.94
C GLN A 106 7.17 3.94 16.76
N ILE A 107 8.01 4.88 17.20
CA ILE A 107 9.44 4.65 17.37
C ILE A 107 9.65 4.07 18.76
N VAL A 108 10.22 2.86 18.83
CA VAL A 108 10.31 2.08 20.10
C VAL A 108 11.50 2.53 20.98
N ARG A 109 12.38 3.41 20.50
CA ARG A 109 13.59 3.84 21.21
C ARG A 109 13.57 5.29 21.66
N ASP A 110 14.05 5.51 22.90
CA ASP A 110 14.50 6.69 23.64
C ASP A 110 13.53 7.89 23.79
N ASP A 111 12.82 8.31 22.79
CA ASP A 111 11.68 9.25 22.88
C ASP A 111 10.63 8.74 21.91
N ALA A 112 9.71 7.93 22.40
CA ALA A 112 8.67 7.28 21.62
C ALA A 112 7.80 8.31 20.88
N GLU A 113 8.27 8.76 19.74
CA GLU A 113 7.45 9.57 18.83
C GLU A 113 6.36 8.67 18.27
N ARG A 114 5.12 9.01 18.56
CA ARG A 114 3.95 8.35 18.01
C ARG A 114 3.40 9.20 16.88
N ILE A 115 3.23 8.56 15.73
CA ILE A 115 2.61 9.14 14.54
C ILE A 115 1.25 8.48 14.40
N SER A 116 0.19 9.27 14.27
CA SER A 116 -1.16 8.78 14.01
C SER A 116 -1.84 9.71 13.01
N HIS A 117 -2.24 9.16 11.87
CA HIS A 117 -2.92 9.89 10.81
C HIS A 117 -4.13 9.11 10.30
N ASP A 118 -5.22 9.85 10.08
CA ASP A 118 -6.41 9.36 9.42
C ASP A 118 -6.53 9.97 8.03
N TYR A 119 -6.93 9.15 7.06
CA TYR A 119 -7.06 9.56 5.67
C TYR A 119 -8.37 9.05 5.07
N ASP A 120 -8.99 9.87 4.24
CA ASP A 120 -10.21 9.54 3.52
C ASP A 120 -10.01 9.63 2.02
N PHE A 121 -10.39 8.59 1.30
CA PHE A 121 -10.22 8.50 -0.15
C PHE A 121 -11.46 7.97 -0.85
N MET A 122 -11.62 8.38 -2.09
CA MET A 122 -12.54 7.74 -3.03
C MET A 122 -11.73 6.91 -4.02
N THR A 123 -11.83 5.58 -3.92
CA THR A 123 -11.15 4.67 -4.86
C THR A 123 -12.16 4.02 -5.80
N TYR A 124 -11.72 3.68 -7.00
CA TYR A 124 -12.60 3.11 -8.01
C TYR A 124 -11.89 2.03 -8.83
N PHE A 125 -12.71 1.17 -9.37
CA PHE A 125 -12.31 0.15 -10.33
C PHE A 125 -13.35 0.10 -11.44
N MET A 126 -12.92 0.21 -12.69
CA MET A 126 -13.79 0.03 -13.85
C MET A 126 -13.10 -0.89 -14.85
N MET A 127 -13.88 -1.81 -15.40
CA MET A 127 -13.46 -2.67 -16.48
C MET A 127 -14.56 -2.72 -17.52
N GLY A 128 -14.22 -2.42 -18.76
CA GLY A 128 -15.09 -2.54 -19.92
C GLY A 128 -14.48 -3.45 -20.98
N GLN A 129 -15.26 -4.38 -21.48
CA GLN A 129 -14.94 -5.16 -22.68
C GLN A 129 -16.12 -5.07 -23.64
N LEU A 130 -15.85 -4.57 -24.83
CA LEU A 130 -16.83 -4.41 -25.90
C LEU A 130 -16.34 -5.12 -27.15
N GLN A 131 -17.14 -6.07 -27.63
CA GLN A 131 -16.95 -6.67 -28.93
C GLN A 131 -17.79 -5.88 -29.95
N ILE A 132 -17.12 -5.05 -30.76
CA ILE A 132 -17.79 -4.18 -31.75
C ILE A 132 -18.32 -5.01 -32.90
N ASN A 133 -17.49 -5.90 -33.40
CA ASN A 133 -17.84 -6.89 -34.48
C ASN A 133 -16.90 -8.11 -34.31
N ARG A 134 -16.92 -9.00 -35.31
CA ARG A 134 -16.10 -10.25 -35.26
C ARG A 134 -14.60 -9.99 -35.20
N GLU A 135 -14.14 -8.88 -35.73
CA GLU A 135 -12.74 -8.55 -35.92
C GLU A 135 -12.26 -7.51 -34.87
N ASN A 136 -13.17 -6.69 -34.36
CA ASN A 136 -12.80 -5.53 -33.54
C ASN A 136 -13.31 -5.67 -32.10
N SER A 137 -12.44 -5.53 -31.18
CA SER A 137 -12.75 -5.48 -29.76
C SER A 137 -12.03 -4.35 -29.03
N LEU A 138 -12.66 -3.87 -27.98
CA LEU A 138 -12.19 -2.79 -27.13
C LEU A 138 -12.15 -3.24 -25.69
N ARG A 139 -11.07 -2.95 -24.98
CA ARG A 139 -10.96 -3.13 -23.53
C ARG A 139 -10.53 -1.84 -22.88
N LEU A 140 -11.22 -1.49 -21.81
CA LEU A 140 -10.88 -0.38 -20.94
C LEU A 140 -10.69 -0.93 -19.52
N PHE A 141 -9.62 -0.53 -18.88
CA PHE A 141 -9.36 -0.85 -17.49
C PHE A 141 -8.92 0.43 -16.78
N VAL A 142 -9.66 0.80 -15.75
CA VAL A 142 -9.39 2.01 -14.94
C VAL A 142 -9.41 1.60 -13.48
N THR A 143 -8.37 1.95 -12.76
CA THR A 143 -8.30 1.67 -11.33
C THR A 143 -7.61 2.80 -10.58
N SER A 144 -8.00 3.01 -9.34
CA SER A 144 -7.27 3.82 -8.41
C SER A 144 -6.99 3.04 -7.12
N TYR A 145 -5.88 3.36 -6.49
CA TYR A 145 -5.48 2.77 -5.22
C TYR A 145 -4.62 3.74 -4.41
N THR A 146 -4.57 3.51 -3.12
CA THR A 146 -3.75 4.26 -2.18
C THR A 146 -2.70 3.36 -1.55
N ASN A 147 -1.49 3.89 -1.35
CA ASN A 147 -0.43 3.23 -0.60
C ASN A 147 -0.04 4.12 0.58
N ALA A 148 -0.01 3.54 1.77
CA ALA A 148 0.49 4.23 2.95
C ALA A 148 1.94 4.66 2.75
N PRO A 149 2.34 5.83 3.29
CA PRO A 149 3.75 6.18 3.40
C PRO A 149 4.49 5.13 4.23
N GLN A 150 5.73 4.88 3.87
CA GLN A 150 6.59 4.07 4.73
C GLN A 150 6.88 4.85 6.01
N ILE A 151 6.87 4.17 7.16
CA ILE A 151 7.08 4.83 8.46
C ILE A 151 8.43 5.55 8.53
N THR A 152 9.45 5.02 7.83
CA THR A 152 10.76 5.68 7.69
C THR A 152 10.69 7.05 7.01
N ASN A 153 9.73 7.24 6.11
CA ASN A 153 9.53 8.50 5.42
C ASN A 153 8.75 9.53 6.26
N LEU A 154 8.10 9.08 7.33
CA LEU A 154 7.36 9.92 8.27
C LEU A 154 8.21 10.33 9.48
N GLN A 155 9.36 9.70 9.70
CA GLN A 155 10.20 9.98 10.86
C GLN A 155 10.87 11.34 10.74
N SER A 156 10.74 12.17 11.78
CA SER A 156 11.41 13.46 11.87
C SER A 156 12.91 13.37 12.16
N VAL A 157 13.45 12.16 12.36
CA VAL A 157 14.84 11.89 12.67
C VAL A 157 15.71 11.83 11.41
N TYR A 158 16.92 12.39 11.48
CA TYR A 158 17.88 12.30 10.38
C TYR A 158 18.42 10.89 10.21
N ASP A 159 18.35 10.37 9.00
CA ASP A 159 19.08 9.16 8.60
C ASP A 159 20.48 9.55 8.10
N VAL A 160 21.48 9.27 8.93
CA VAL A 160 22.91 9.52 8.66
C VAL A 160 23.65 8.24 8.28
N SER A 161 22.95 7.15 8.00
CA SER A 161 23.55 5.85 7.65
C SER A 161 24.37 5.91 6.35
N ASN A 162 24.11 6.88 5.50
CA ASN A 162 24.93 7.18 4.34
C ASN A 162 25.57 8.57 4.49
N ALA A 163 26.88 8.61 4.71
CA ALA A 163 27.63 9.87 4.90
C ALA A 163 27.56 10.83 3.69
N GLN A 164 27.19 10.34 2.51
CA GLN A 164 27.06 11.15 1.29
C GLN A 164 25.62 11.65 1.07
N SER A 165 24.65 11.12 1.82
CA SER A 165 23.24 11.48 1.66
C SER A 165 22.55 11.44 3.02
N ILE A 166 22.35 12.59 3.60
CA ILE A 166 21.58 12.76 4.83
C ILE A 166 20.11 12.98 4.41
N SER A 167 19.20 12.14 4.89
CA SER A 167 17.77 12.29 4.66
C SER A 167 17.00 12.46 5.96
N ARG A 168 15.86 13.12 5.87
CA ARG A 168 14.91 13.28 6.97
C ARG A 168 13.52 13.02 6.43
N GLY A 169 12.71 12.27 7.16
CA GLY A 169 11.32 12.07 6.81
C GLY A 169 10.46 13.31 7.04
N ASN A 170 9.29 13.31 6.43
CA ASN A 170 8.25 14.30 6.63
C ASN A 170 7.07 13.65 7.35
N PRO A 171 6.77 14.02 8.62
CA PRO A 171 5.64 13.45 9.35
C PRO A 171 4.27 13.78 8.73
N ASP A 172 4.18 14.85 7.95
CA ASP A 172 2.95 15.29 7.28
C ASP A 172 2.81 14.71 5.86
N LEU A 173 3.50 13.61 5.56
CA LEU A 173 3.44 13.01 4.23
C LEU A 173 2.13 12.24 4.02
N ASP A 174 1.40 12.64 2.99
CA ASP A 174 0.18 11.96 2.58
C ASP A 174 0.44 10.61 1.90
N PRO A 175 -0.50 9.66 1.96
CA PRO A 175 -0.47 8.45 1.17
C PRO A 175 -0.42 8.74 -0.34
N LEU A 176 0.32 7.92 -1.06
CA LEU A 176 0.32 7.98 -2.50
C LEU A 176 -1.05 7.57 -3.05
N TYR A 177 -1.69 8.44 -3.81
CA TYR A 177 -2.92 8.16 -4.51
C TYR A 177 -2.64 8.02 -6.01
N SER A 178 -2.82 6.82 -6.53
CA SER A 178 -2.45 6.46 -7.90
C SER A 178 -3.69 6.15 -8.74
N HIS A 179 -3.65 6.58 -9.99
CA HIS A 179 -4.65 6.29 -11.01
C HIS A 179 -3.98 5.58 -12.18
N ASN A 180 -4.59 4.50 -12.63
CA ASN A 180 -4.09 3.73 -13.76
C ASN A 180 -5.21 3.55 -14.79
N ILE A 181 -4.94 3.91 -16.04
CA ILE A 181 -5.85 3.81 -17.16
C ILE A 181 -5.16 3.02 -18.26
N ASN A 182 -5.74 1.88 -18.62
CA ASN A 182 -5.29 1.05 -19.72
C ASN A 182 -6.41 0.93 -20.75
N PHE A 183 -6.09 1.29 -21.98
CA PHE A 183 -6.96 1.17 -23.12
C PHE A 183 -6.33 0.25 -24.15
N HIS A 184 -7.08 -0.75 -24.61
CA HIS A 184 -6.61 -1.71 -25.58
C HIS A 184 -7.65 -1.93 -26.66
N TYR A 185 -7.29 -1.64 -27.91
CA TYR A 185 -8.07 -1.94 -29.09
C TYR A 185 -7.39 -3.07 -29.85
N THR A 186 -8.17 -4.06 -30.24
CA THR A 186 -7.69 -5.18 -31.06
C THR A 186 -8.48 -5.22 -32.35
N ASN A 187 -7.78 -5.30 -33.46
CA ASN A 187 -8.32 -5.61 -34.79
C ASN A 187 -7.67 -6.93 -35.23
N SER A 188 -8.50 -7.95 -35.48
CA SER A 188 -8.12 -9.28 -35.96
C SER A 188 -8.58 -9.44 -37.40
N ASN A 189 -7.92 -8.75 -38.30
CA ASN A 189 -8.19 -8.93 -39.75
C ASN A 189 -7.45 -10.21 -40.18
N VAL A 190 -8.19 -11.27 -40.46
CA VAL A 190 -7.68 -12.56 -40.96
C VAL A 190 -8.01 -12.68 -42.42
#